data_518ec14f990098e66b0c8123963701fa
#
_entry.id   518ec14f990098e66b0c8123963701fa
#
_cell.length_a   1.000
_cell.length_b   1.000
_cell.length_c   1.000
_cell.angle_alpha   90.00
_cell.angle_beta   90.00
_cell.angle_gamma   90.00
#
_symmetry.space_group_name_H-M   'P 1'
#
loop_
_entity.id
_entity.type
_entity.pdbx_description
1 polymer ?
#
loop_
_entity_poly.entity_id
_entity_poly.type
_entity_poly.pdbx_seq_one_letter_code
_entity_poly.pdbx_strand_id
1 'polypeptide(L)'
;LQLYISKTDAYSEIGSFYGFGHQQAFLGYESYILEPDTNDDANTTYFSNLANCTFDQEYIYATRGYNGKITFNAAVQYEDNLFLGLNLNSHLLHYDRSTQLFEDNTNAGSLINNIDFQNTLATFGNGFSFQLGGILKVTHEFRLGLTYDSPIWYNIREETTQYVSTVDESNKRTIINPKIVNIYPTYRLQTPGKFTGSLAY
;
A
#
# COMPACT_ATOMS: atom_id res chain seq x y z
N LEU A 1 -0.73 -14.95 9.24
CA LEU A 1 -1.32 -14.99 10.59
C LEU A 1 -0.35 -15.68 11.56
N GLN A 2 0.14 -16.87 11.26
CA GLN A 2 1.01 -17.66 12.14
C GLN A 2 2.33 -16.93 12.53
N LEU A 3 2.87 -16.07 11.65
CA LEU A 3 4.02 -15.23 11.92
C LEU A 3 3.77 -14.15 13.00
N TYR A 4 2.54 -13.71 13.17
CA TYR A 4 2.17 -12.69 14.16
C TYR A 4 1.81 -13.32 15.50
N ILE A 5 1.24 -14.51 15.51
CA ILE A 5 0.90 -15.26 16.74
C ILE A 5 2.16 -15.58 17.55
N SER A 6 3.27 -15.91 16.87
CA SER A 6 4.55 -16.18 17.54
C SER A 6 5.13 -14.98 18.29
N LYS A 7 4.58 -13.77 18.11
CA LYS A 7 4.97 -12.54 18.80
C LYS A 7 3.97 -12.11 19.87
N THR A 8 2.90 -12.86 20.07
CA THR A 8 1.87 -12.56 21.06
C THR A 8 2.30 -13.15 22.39
N ASP A 9 2.64 -12.31 23.34
CA ASP A 9 3.26 -12.73 24.59
C ASP A 9 2.23 -13.14 25.67
N ALA A 10 0.99 -12.62 25.59
CA ALA A 10 -0.04 -12.95 26.56
C ALA A 10 -1.46 -12.89 25.96
N TYR A 11 -2.34 -13.74 26.43
CA TYR A 11 -3.74 -13.81 26.02
C TYR A 11 -4.50 -12.51 26.23
N SER A 12 -4.32 -11.84 27.37
CA SER A 12 -4.98 -10.59 27.74
C SER A 12 -4.56 -9.41 26.83
N GLU A 13 -3.44 -9.50 26.14
CA GLU A 13 -2.93 -8.42 25.30
C GLU A 13 -3.53 -8.42 23.89
N ILE A 14 -4.12 -9.54 23.44
CA ILE A 14 -4.66 -9.66 22.09
C ILE A 14 -5.73 -8.60 21.81
N GLY A 15 -6.63 -8.35 22.74
CA GLY A 15 -7.70 -7.36 22.60
C GLY A 15 -7.22 -5.89 22.61
N SER A 16 -6.00 -5.62 23.06
CA SER A 16 -5.41 -4.29 23.15
C SER A 16 -4.41 -3.96 22.05
N PHE A 17 -4.26 -4.83 21.06
CA PHE A 17 -3.28 -4.66 20.01
C PHE A 17 -3.55 -3.47 19.08
N TYR A 18 -2.48 -2.71 18.81
CA TYR A 18 -2.48 -1.59 17.91
C TYR A 18 -1.58 -1.84 16.71
N GLY A 19 -1.97 -1.27 15.57
CA GLY A 19 -1.21 -1.38 14.32
C GLY A 19 -1.55 -2.63 13.52
N PHE A 20 -1.10 -2.63 12.28
CA PHE A 20 -1.51 -3.58 11.24
C PHE A 20 -1.33 -5.06 11.62
N GLY A 21 -0.15 -5.42 12.11
CA GLY A 21 0.16 -6.82 12.45
C GLY A 21 -0.60 -7.33 13.67
N HIS A 22 -0.73 -6.50 14.69
CA HIS A 22 -1.48 -6.85 15.90
C HIS A 22 -2.97 -6.96 15.61
N GLN A 23 -3.51 -6.12 14.74
CA GLN A 23 -4.91 -6.23 14.30
C GLN A 23 -5.20 -7.54 13.57
N GLN A 24 -4.25 -8.06 12.78
CA GLN A 24 -4.42 -9.37 12.16
C GLN A 24 -4.52 -10.50 13.18
N ALA A 25 -3.68 -10.47 14.22
CA ALA A 25 -3.76 -11.44 15.32
C ALA A 25 -5.10 -11.34 16.07
N PHE A 26 -5.55 -10.13 16.38
CA PHE A 26 -6.84 -9.86 16.99
C PHE A 26 -8.02 -10.38 16.12
N LEU A 27 -7.99 -10.08 14.80
CA LEU A 27 -9.01 -10.56 13.88
C LEU A 27 -9.07 -12.08 13.83
N GLY A 28 -7.92 -12.76 13.81
CA GLY A 28 -7.83 -14.21 13.83
C GLY A 28 -8.39 -14.82 15.12
N TYR A 29 -8.16 -14.17 16.25
CA TYR A 29 -8.68 -14.59 17.54
C TYR A 29 -10.20 -14.38 17.66
N GLU A 30 -10.69 -13.17 17.43
CA GLU A 30 -12.12 -12.84 17.55
C GLU A 30 -13.00 -13.57 16.53
N SER A 31 -12.43 -14.01 15.41
CA SER A 31 -13.14 -14.81 14.39
C SER A 31 -13.08 -16.31 14.60
N TYR A 32 -12.53 -16.75 15.72
CA TYR A 32 -12.34 -18.17 16.08
C TYR A 32 -11.43 -18.96 15.10
N ILE A 33 -10.67 -18.29 14.26
CA ILE A 33 -9.63 -18.94 13.45
C ILE A 33 -8.51 -19.46 14.35
N LEU A 34 -8.24 -18.70 15.43
CA LEU A 34 -7.24 -18.99 16.43
C LEU A 34 -7.86 -19.06 17.80
N GLU A 35 -7.48 -20.06 18.57
CA GLU A 35 -7.86 -20.21 19.97
C GLU A 35 -6.65 -20.41 20.86
N PRO A 36 -6.69 -19.92 22.11
CA PRO A 36 -5.64 -20.17 23.07
C PRO A 36 -5.69 -21.61 23.57
N ASP A 37 -4.54 -22.20 23.87
CA ASP A 37 -4.46 -23.54 24.45
C ASP A 37 -5.04 -23.58 25.87
N THR A 38 -4.93 -22.47 26.60
CA THR A 38 -5.51 -22.30 27.92
C THR A 38 -6.11 -20.91 28.06
N ASN A 39 -7.16 -20.78 28.92
CA ASN A 39 -7.76 -19.49 29.26
C ASN A 39 -6.98 -18.77 30.39
N ASP A 40 -5.68 -18.87 30.40
CA ASP A 40 -4.80 -18.20 31.35
C ASP A 40 -4.29 -16.90 30.71
N ASP A 41 -4.29 -15.79 31.46
CA ASP A 41 -3.77 -14.49 31.01
C ASP A 41 -2.29 -14.56 30.61
N ALA A 42 -1.53 -15.55 31.10
CA ALA A 42 -0.15 -15.81 30.75
C ALA A 42 0.01 -16.75 29.55
N ASN A 43 -1.08 -17.17 28.87
CA ASN A 43 -1.00 -18.08 27.75
C ASN A 43 -0.31 -17.46 26.55
N THR A 44 0.70 -18.14 26.02
CA THR A 44 1.44 -17.75 24.81
C THR A 44 1.27 -18.75 23.66
N THR A 45 0.48 -19.80 23.87
CA THR A 45 0.28 -20.89 22.91
C THR A 45 -1.12 -20.81 22.30
N TYR A 46 -1.17 -20.82 20.96
CA TYR A 46 -2.41 -20.78 20.20
C TYR A 46 -2.44 -21.91 19.19
N PHE A 47 -3.62 -22.41 18.90
CA PHE A 47 -3.88 -23.37 17.84
C PHE A 47 -4.89 -22.85 16.83
N SER A 48 -4.91 -23.45 15.65
CA SER A 48 -5.83 -23.09 14.57
C SER A 48 -7.02 -24.04 14.58
N ASN A 49 -8.22 -23.50 14.49
CA ASN A 49 -9.47 -24.25 14.31
C ASN A 49 -9.68 -24.77 12.87
N LEU A 50 -8.69 -24.53 11.99
CA LEU A 50 -8.67 -25.05 10.64
C LEU A 50 -8.02 -26.44 10.65
N ALA A 51 -8.70 -27.46 10.12
CA ALA A 51 -8.08 -28.76 9.93
C ALA A 51 -6.90 -28.65 8.94
N ASN A 52 -5.86 -29.43 9.18
CA ASN A 52 -4.68 -29.49 8.30
C ASN A 52 -5.01 -30.20 7.00
N CYS A 53 -5.46 -29.46 5.99
CA CYS A 53 -6.01 -30.06 4.81
C CYS A 53 -5.89 -29.18 3.58
N THR A 54 -6.59 -29.53 2.51
CA THR A 54 -6.67 -28.83 1.24
C THR A 54 -7.67 -27.68 1.36
N PHE A 55 -7.25 -26.52 0.89
CA PHE A 55 -8.09 -25.32 0.79
C PHE A 55 -8.24 -24.94 -0.67
N ASP A 56 -9.44 -24.50 -1.05
CA ASP A 56 -9.67 -23.74 -2.25
C ASP A 56 -9.51 -22.27 -1.90
N GLN A 57 -8.56 -21.60 -2.55
CA GLN A 57 -8.21 -20.21 -2.26
C GLN A 57 -8.45 -19.33 -3.47
N GLU A 58 -9.11 -18.21 -3.24
CA GLU A 58 -9.25 -17.14 -4.21
C GLU A 58 -8.62 -15.85 -3.65
N TYR A 59 -7.73 -15.23 -4.42
CA TYR A 59 -7.11 -13.97 -4.06
C TYR A 59 -7.48 -12.89 -5.07
N ILE A 60 -8.27 -11.92 -4.61
CA ILE A 60 -8.70 -10.79 -5.42
C ILE A 60 -7.83 -9.58 -5.05
N TYR A 61 -7.22 -8.99 -6.07
CA TYR A 61 -6.42 -7.78 -5.97
C TYR A 61 -7.03 -6.70 -6.85
N ALA A 62 -7.56 -5.64 -6.24
CA ALA A 62 -8.17 -4.54 -6.93
C ALA A 62 -7.45 -3.23 -6.59
N THR A 63 -7.14 -2.43 -7.61
CA THR A 63 -6.52 -1.11 -7.44
C THR A 63 -7.26 -0.05 -8.23
N ARG A 64 -7.28 1.14 -7.67
CA ARG A 64 -7.82 2.34 -8.30
C ARG A 64 -6.99 3.54 -7.90
N GLY A 65 -6.81 4.50 -8.81
CA GLY A 65 -6.10 5.72 -8.44
C GLY A 65 -5.73 6.57 -9.63
N TYR A 66 -5.05 7.65 -9.33
CA TYR A 66 -4.49 8.54 -10.34
C TYR A 66 -3.17 9.15 -9.85
N ASN A 67 -2.34 9.51 -10.81
CA ASN A 67 -1.15 10.33 -10.60
C ASN A 67 -1.26 11.54 -11.54
N GLY A 68 -1.58 12.70 -10.98
CA GLY A 68 -1.77 13.94 -11.70
C GLY A 68 -0.55 14.86 -11.59
N LYS A 69 -0.31 15.64 -12.65
CA LYS A 69 0.74 16.67 -12.68
C LYS A 69 0.17 17.96 -13.24
N ILE A 70 0.31 19.04 -12.50
CA ILE A 70 0.01 20.41 -12.95
C ILE A 70 1.35 21.08 -13.24
N THR A 71 1.52 21.61 -14.43
CA THR A 71 2.77 22.22 -14.89
C THR A 71 2.57 23.70 -15.21
N PHE A 72 3.41 24.55 -14.63
CA PHE A 72 3.58 25.93 -15.04
C PHE A 72 4.87 26.01 -15.87
N ASN A 73 4.73 26.50 -17.10
CA ASN A 73 5.85 26.62 -18.03
C ASN A 73 6.20 28.07 -18.29
N ALA A 74 7.49 28.35 -18.33
CA ALA A 74 8.04 29.60 -18.84
C ALA A 74 9.18 29.30 -19.82
N ALA A 75 9.20 30.01 -20.92
CA ALA A 75 10.28 29.88 -21.92
C ALA A 75 10.73 31.25 -22.38
N VAL A 76 12.01 31.38 -22.68
CA VAL A 76 12.63 32.59 -23.18
C VAL A 76 13.58 32.25 -24.31
N GLN A 77 13.60 33.06 -25.33
CA GLN A 77 14.64 33.09 -26.37
C GLN A 77 15.58 34.23 -26.09
N TYR A 78 16.87 33.90 -26.01
CA TYR A 78 17.94 34.89 -25.94
C TYR A 78 18.70 34.90 -27.26
N GLU A 79 18.69 36.06 -27.91
CA GLU A 79 19.12 36.20 -29.31
C GLU A 79 18.45 35.15 -30.21
N ASP A 80 19.01 34.83 -31.36
CA ASP A 80 18.43 33.87 -32.32
C ASP A 80 18.91 32.43 -32.11
N ASN A 81 19.78 32.20 -31.13
CA ASN A 81 20.51 30.94 -30.99
C ASN A 81 20.30 30.19 -29.67
N LEU A 82 19.83 30.85 -28.61
CA LEU A 82 19.64 30.20 -27.31
C LEU A 82 18.19 30.25 -26.86
N PHE A 83 17.63 29.06 -26.56
CA PHE A 83 16.31 28.90 -26.03
C PHE A 83 16.39 28.25 -24.63
N LEU A 84 15.76 28.86 -23.65
CA LEU A 84 15.74 28.36 -22.28
C LEU A 84 14.28 28.10 -21.85
N GLY A 85 14.07 27.03 -21.13
CA GLY A 85 12.75 26.66 -20.62
C GLY A 85 12.83 26.23 -19.16
N LEU A 86 11.79 26.58 -18.43
CA LEU A 86 11.57 26.18 -17.03
C LEU A 86 10.15 25.63 -16.90
N ASN A 87 10.03 24.43 -16.28
CA ASN A 87 8.76 23.89 -15.82
C ASN A 87 8.79 23.79 -14.29
N LEU A 88 7.74 24.24 -13.65
CA LEU A 88 7.45 23.99 -12.25
C LEU A 88 6.26 23.05 -12.18
N ASN A 89 6.43 21.91 -11.52
CA ASN A 89 5.45 20.83 -11.49
C ASN A 89 4.95 20.59 -10.09
N SER A 90 3.62 20.61 -9.93
CA SER A 90 2.93 20.11 -8.74
C SER A 90 2.36 18.72 -9.06
N HIS A 91 2.66 17.75 -8.21
CA HIS A 91 2.21 16.36 -8.36
C HIS A 91 1.15 16.02 -7.32
N LEU A 92 0.12 15.29 -7.75
CA LEU A 92 -0.98 14.80 -6.92
C LEU A 92 -1.11 13.30 -7.13
N LEU A 93 -1.03 12.54 -6.04
CA LEU A 93 -1.15 11.08 -6.06
C LEU A 93 -2.32 10.66 -5.18
N HIS A 94 -3.17 9.83 -5.73
CA HIS A 94 -4.18 9.09 -4.97
C HIS A 94 -4.18 7.65 -5.47
N TYR A 95 -4.08 6.70 -4.55
CA TYR A 95 -4.03 5.27 -4.86
C TYR A 95 -4.76 4.48 -3.80
N ASP A 96 -5.77 3.73 -4.21
CA ASP A 96 -6.51 2.79 -3.38
C ASP A 96 -6.19 1.37 -3.82
N ARG A 97 -5.97 0.51 -2.85
CA ARG A 97 -5.80 -0.93 -3.04
C ARG A 97 -6.72 -1.68 -2.10
N SER A 98 -7.46 -2.64 -2.63
CA SER A 98 -8.19 -3.63 -1.86
C SER A 98 -7.65 -5.01 -2.19
N THR A 99 -7.34 -5.78 -1.16
CA THR A 99 -7.00 -7.20 -1.29
C THR A 99 -8.00 -8.01 -0.50
N GLN A 100 -8.50 -9.08 -1.10
CA GLN A 100 -9.43 -10.01 -0.48
C GLN A 100 -8.89 -11.42 -0.68
N LEU A 101 -8.70 -12.12 0.42
CA LEU A 101 -8.37 -13.54 0.45
C LEU A 101 -9.60 -14.29 0.89
N PHE A 102 -10.12 -15.13 0.01
CA PHE A 102 -11.19 -16.06 0.30
C PHE A 102 -10.62 -17.48 0.38
N GLU A 103 -10.93 -18.19 1.44
CA GLU A 103 -10.54 -19.58 1.66
C GLU A 103 -11.78 -20.41 1.95
N ASP A 104 -11.93 -21.51 1.21
CA ASP A 104 -12.98 -22.50 1.42
C ASP A 104 -12.36 -23.81 1.89
N ASN A 105 -12.82 -24.30 3.02
CA ASN A 105 -12.33 -25.51 3.67
C ASN A 105 -13.51 -26.46 3.95
N THR A 106 -13.62 -27.50 3.16
CA THR A 106 -14.65 -28.54 3.29
C THR A 106 -14.15 -29.81 4.00
N ASN A 107 -12.99 -29.71 4.68
CA ASN A 107 -12.37 -30.87 5.31
C ASN A 107 -13.10 -31.28 6.59
N ALA A 108 -13.25 -32.59 6.80
CA ALA A 108 -13.89 -33.13 8.00
C ALA A 108 -13.11 -32.75 9.27
N GLY A 109 -13.83 -32.23 10.28
CA GLY A 109 -13.22 -31.81 11.55
C GLY A 109 -12.71 -30.37 11.58
N SER A 110 -12.92 -29.60 10.53
CA SER A 110 -12.72 -28.17 10.57
C SER A 110 -13.89 -27.47 11.23
N LEU A 111 -13.66 -26.65 12.24
CA LEU A 111 -14.67 -25.83 12.88
C LEU A 111 -15.02 -24.58 12.05
N ILE A 112 -14.12 -24.16 11.19
CA ILE A 112 -14.27 -23.01 10.28
C ILE A 112 -14.24 -23.53 8.85
N ASN A 113 -15.30 -23.27 8.07
CA ASN A 113 -15.44 -23.70 6.69
C ASN A 113 -14.97 -22.62 5.71
N ASN A 114 -15.34 -21.35 5.94
CA ASN A 114 -14.96 -20.26 5.07
C ASN A 114 -14.30 -19.13 5.83
N ILE A 115 -13.29 -18.51 5.19
CA ILE A 115 -12.65 -17.31 5.66
C ILE A 115 -12.66 -16.29 4.51
N ASP A 116 -13.10 -15.08 4.79
CA ASP A 116 -13.01 -13.93 3.90
C ASP A 116 -12.25 -12.81 4.64
N PHE A 117 -10.99 -12.62 4.28
CA PHE A 117 -10.13 -11.60 4.86
C PHE A 117 -9.90 -10.47 3.87
N GLN A 118 -10.33 -9.27 4.24
CA GLN A 118 -10.13 -8.07 3.44
C GLN A 118 -9.17 -7.11 4.11
N ASN A 119 -8.29 -6.55 3.28
CA ASN A 119 -7.36 -5.51 3.66
C ASN A 119 -7.41 -4.39 2.62
N THR A 120 -7.53 -3.13 3.08
CA THR A 120 -7.51 -1.95 2.22
C THR A 120 -6.34 -1.06 2.58
N LEU A 121 -5.79 -0.40 1.56
CA LEU A 121 -4.78 0.63 1.68
C LEU A 121 -5.21 1.83 0.83
N ALA A 122 -5.27 3.00 1.45
CA ALA A 122 -5.42 4.28 0.76
C ALA A 122 -4.12 5.08 0.90
N THR A 123 -3.58 5.53 -0.22
CA THR A 123 -2.33 6.31 -0.29
C THR A 123 -2.62 7.67 -0.89
N PHE A 124 -2.24 8.72 -0.19
CA PHE A 124 -2.37 10.12 -0.61
C PHE A 124 -0.99 10.73 -0.69
N GLY A 125 -0.71 11.39 -1.81
CA GLY A 125 0.59 12.02 -2.02
C GLY A 125 0.46 13.39 -2.67
N ASN A 126 1.30 14.32 -2.25
CA ASN A 126 1.56 15.55 -2.95
C ASN A 126 3.07 15.73 -3.14
N GLY A 127 3.47 16.30 -4.25
CA GLY A 127 4.87 16.44 -4.59
C GLY A 127 5.17 17.66 -5.44
N PHE A 128 6.45 17.99 -5.49
CA PHE A 128 6.97 19.07 -6.30
C PHE A 128 8.19 18.58 -7.10
N SER A 129 8.33 19.10 -8.32
CA SER A 129 9.54 18.97 -9.12
C SER A 129 9.69 20.17 -10.05
N PHE A 130 10.87 20.33 -10.61
CA PHE A 130 11.12 21.30 -11.68
C PHE A 130 11.91 20.67 -12.81
N GLN A 131 11.83 21.27 -13.98
CA GLN A 131 12.63 20.90 -15.15
C GLN A 131 13.25 22.16 -15.72
N LEU A 132 14.52 22.04 -16.08
CA LEU A 132 15.27 23.07 -16.80
C LEU A 132 15.68 22.51 -18.16
N GLY A 133 15.46 23.27 -19.19
CA GLY A 133 15.84 22.90 -20.55
C GLY A 133 16.52 24.03 -21.28
N GLY A 134 17.48 23.67 -22.12
CA GLY A 134 18.14 24.62 -23.04
C GLY A 134 18.36 23.98 -24.40
N ILE A 135 18.18 24.79 -25.45
CA ILE A 135 18.52 24.44 -26.81
C ILE A 135 19.44 25.55 -27.35
N LEU A 136 20.63 25.15 -27.83
CA LEU A 136 21.57 26.02 -28.45
C LEU A 136 21.68 25.68 -29.95
N LYS A 137 21.42 26.67 -30.81
CA LYS A 137 21.74 26.59 -32.23
C LYS A 137 23.23 26.98 -32.40
N VAL A 138 24.08 25.97 -32.59
CA VAL A 138 25.52 26.18 -32.78
C VAL A 138 25.81 26.71 -34.17
N THR A 139 25.06 26.20 -35.15
CA THR A 139 25.04 26.67 -36.54
C THR A 139 23.61 26.73 -37.06
N HIS A 140 23.38 27.16 -38.30
CA HIS A 140 22.05 27.10 -38.93
C HIS A 140 21.48 25.67 -39.00
N GLU A 141 22.36 24.68 -39.09
CA GLU A 141 21.99 23.26 -39.26
C GLU A 141 22.16 22.46 -37.98
N PHE A 142 23.07 22.83 -37.07
CA PHE A 142 23.41 22.03 -35.90
C PHE A 142 22.88 22.65 -34.59
N ARG A 143 22.15 21.80 -33.83
CA ARG A 143 21.54 22.18 -32.56
C ARG A 143 21.91 21.19 -31.44
N LEU A 144 22.13 21.73 -30.28
CA LEU A 144 22.35 20.96 -29.05
C LEU A 144 21.21 21.23 -28.07
N GLY A 145 20.71 20.18 -27.45
CA GLY A 145 19.72 20.30 -26.39
C GLY A 145 20.20 19.61 -25.10
N LEU A 146 19.93 20.23 -23.97
CA LEU A 146 20.19 19.69 -22.66
C LEU A 146 18.96 19.94 -21.77
N THR A 147 18.51 18.89 -21.07
CA THR A 147 17.41 18.99 -20.12
C THR A 147 17.81 18.35 -18.81
N TYR A 148 17.45 19.01 -17.72
CA TYR A 148 17.55 18.47 -16.36
C TYR A 148 16.15 18.37 -15.76
N ASP A 149 15.75 17.15 -15.38
CA ASP A 149 14.57 16.86 -14.60
C ASP A 149 15.01 16.67 -13.13
N SER A 150 14.52 17.52 -12.24
CA SER A 150 14.79 17.34 -10.81
C SER A 150 14.14 16.06 -10.28
N PRO A 151 14.61 15.53 -9.14
CA PRO A 151 13.82 14.60 -8.36
C PRO A 151 12.40 15.13 -8.12
N ILE A 152 11.43 14.22 -7.98
CA ILE A 152 10.13 14.56 -7.41
C ILE A 152 10.23 14.33 -5.91
N TRP A 153 9.91 15.34 -5.13
CA TRP A 153 9.84 15.23 -3.67
C TRP A 153 8.38 15.09 -3.28
N TYR A 154 8.00 13.87 -2.91
CA TYR A 154 6.66 13.54 -2.43
C TYR A 154 6.59 13.57 -0.91
N ASN A 155 5.46 14.06 -0.37
CA ASN A 155 4.99 13.74 0.97
C ASN A 155 3.84 12.76 0.83
N ILE A 156 3.96 11.59 1.46
CA ILE A 156 3.00 10.48 1.33
C ILE A 156 2.40 10.16 2.69
N ARG A 157 1.08 9.99 2.72
CA ARG A 157 0.30 9.52 3.85
C ARG A 157 -0.44 8.26 3.44
N GLU A 158 -0.43 7.26 4.31
CA GLU A 158 -1.11 5.99 4.09
C GLU A 158 -2.09 5.68 5.22
N GLU A 159 -3.19 5.07 4.84
CA GLU A 159 -4.24 4.61 5.74
C GLU A 159 -4.60 3.16 5.40
N THR A 160 -4.74 2.30 6.42
CA THR A 160 -5.15 0.91 6.21
C THR A 160 -6.33 0.54 7.09
N THR A 161 -7.20 -0.32 6.57
CA THR A 161 -8.28 -0.96 7.31
C THR A 161 -8.30 -2.46 7.03
N GLN A 162 -8.77 -3.24 8.00
CA GLN A 162 -8.87 -4.68 7.88
C GLN A 162 -10.19 -5.17 8.46
N TYR A 163 -10.74 -6.22 7.86
CA TYR A 163 -11.79 -7.01 8.48
C TYR A 163 -11.67 -8.47 8.09
N VAL A 164 -12.31 -9.35 8.85
CA VAL A 164 -12.45 -10.76 8.55
C VAL A 164 -13.90 -11.20 8.75
N SER A 165 -14.34 -12.10 7.91
CA SER A 165 -15.61 -12.83 8.06
C SER A 165 -15.31 -14.32 7.99
N THR A 166 -15.88 -15.10 8.92
CA THR A 166 -15.76 -16.55 8.94
C THR A 166 -17.15 -17.18 8.88
N VAL A 167 -17.22 -18.41 8.38
CA VAL A 167 -18.41 -19.25 8.43
C VAL A 167 -18.03 -20.56 9.11
N ASP A 168 -18.70 -20.90 10.19
CA ASP A 168 -18.46 -22.13 10.95
C ASP A 168 -19.17 -23.36 10.33
N GLU A 169 -18.96 -24.54 10.93
CA GLU A 169 -19.57 -25.80 10.52
C GLU A 169 -21.10 -25.77 10.56
N SER A 170 -21.70 -24.89 11.38
CA SER A 170 -23.14 -24.68 11.50
C SER A 170 -23.69 -23.68 10.49
N ASN A 171 -22.91 -23.25 9.53
CA ASN A 171 -23.21 -22.15 8.59
C ASN A 171 -23.51 -20.80 9.26
N LYS A 172 -23.09 -20.58 10.49
CA LYS A 172 -23.19 -19.30 11.14
C LYS A 172 -22.03 -18.40 10.69
N ARG A 173 -22.37 -17.22 10.18
CA ARG A 173 -21.39 -16.21 9.79
C ARG A 173 -21.02 -15.31 10.97
N THR A 174 -19.75 -15.17 11.23
CA THR A 174 -19.17 -14.22 12.18
C THR A 174 -18.39 -13.17 11.41
N ILE A 175 -18.67 -11.88 11.64
CA ILE A 175 -18.00 -10.75 10.98
C ILE A 175 -17.31 -9.93 12.05
N ILE A 176 -16.01 -9.83 11.98
CA ILE A 176 -15.20 -9.00 12.85
C ILE A 176 -14.64 -7.81 12.04
N ASN A 177 -15.22 -6.65 12.29
CA ASN A 177 -14.79 -5.40 11.71
C ASN A 177 -14.53 -4.38 12.84
N PRO A 178 -13.30 -4.17 13.23
CA PRO A 178 -12.96 -3.26 14.32
C PRO A 178 -13.25 -1.80 13.98
N LYS A 179 -13.50 -1.49 12.69
CA LYS A 179 -13.69 -0.12 12.17
C LYS A 179 -12.54 0.81 12.53
N ILE A 180 -11.34 0.24 12.66
CA ILE A 180 -10.12 0.98 12.95
C ILE A 180 -9.43 1.35 11.65
N VAL A 181 -9.08 2.61 11.50
CA VAL A 181 -8.22 3.11 10.43
C VAL A 181 -6.84 3.35 11.03
N ASN A 182 -5.86 2.59 10.56
CA ASN A 182 -4.45 2.85 10.90
C ASN A 182 -3.94 3.96 10.00
N ILE A 183 -3.59 5.08 10.59
CA ILE A 183 -3.00 6.23 9.89
C ILE A 183 -1.50 6.21 10.17
N TYR A 184 -0.71 6.03 9.11
CA TYR A 184 0.74 6.04 9.23
C TYR A 184 1.28 7.47 9.19
N PRO A 185 2.39 7.74 9.92
CA PRO A 185 3.06 9.03 9.84
C PRO A 185 3.45 9.36 8.39
N THR A 186 3.26 10.63 8.01
CA THR A 186 3.66 11.10 6.69
C THR A 186 5.17 10.91 6.50
N TYR A 187 5.56 10.32 5.38
CA TYR A 187 6.95 10.11 5.01
C TYR A 187 7.27 10.79 3.67
N ARG A 188 8.55 11.01 3.46
CA ARG A 188 9.07 11.60 2.23
C ARG A 188 9.56 10.51 1.28
N LEU A 189 9.11 10.58 0.03
CA LEU A 189 9.59 9.76 -1.06
C LEU A 189 10.25 10.65 -2.10
N GLN A 190 11.47 10.32 -2.51
CA GLN A 190 12.20 11.04 -3.53
C GLN A 190 12.50 10.12 -4.71
N THR A 191 12.13 10.56 -5.92
CA THR A 191 12.52 9.87 -7.16
C THR A 191 13.91 10.33 -7.63
N PRO A 192 14.61 9.57 -8.47
CA PRO A 192 15.85 10.03 -9.05
C PRO A 192 15.62 11.21 -10.01
N GLY A 193 16.60 12.12 -10.09
CA GLY A 193 16.68 13.13 -11.15
C GLY A 193 17.23 12.53 -12.45
N LYS A 194 17.04 13.26 -13.56
CA LYS A 194 17.44 12.79 -14.90
C LYS A 194 18.05 13.92 -15.71
N PHE A 195 19.15 13.62 -16.39
CA PHE A 195 19.71 14.46 -17.45
C PHE A 195 19.43 13.85 -18.82
N THR A 196 19.06 14.67 -19.79
CA THR A 196 18.85 14.25 -21.16
C THR A 196 19.56 15.20 -22.11
N GLY A 197 20.45 14.66 -22.94
CA GLY A 197 21.12 15.37 -24.02
C GLY A 197 20.49 15.01 -25.36
N SER A 198 20.40 15.96 -26.28
CA SER A 198 19.94 15.77 -27.66
C SER A 198 20.75 16.50 -28.65
N LEU A 199 20.88 15.96 -29.85
CA LEU A 199 21.58 16.52 -31.00
C LEU A 199 20.61 16.51 -32.19
N ALA A 200 20.64 17.57 -32.97
CA ALA A 200 19.93 17.66 -34.23
C ALA A 200 20.80 18.33 -35.29
N TYR A 201 20.78 17.76 -36.49
CA TYR A 201 21.47 18.24 -37.69
C TYR A 201 20.51 18.37 -38.83
#